data_1570d7276cd4b11b75dae0242ede63b8
#
_entry.id   1570d7276cd4b11b75dae0242ede63b8
#
_cell.length_a   1.000
_cell.length_b   1.000
_cell.length_c   1.000
_cell.angle_alpha   90.00
_cell.angle_beta   90.00
_cell.angle_gamma   90.00
#
_symmetry.space_group_name_H-M   'P 1'
#
loop_
_entity.id
_entity.type
_entity.pdbx_description
1 polymer ?
#
loop_
_entity_poly.entity_id
_entity_poly.type
_entity_poly.pdbx_seq_one_letter_code
_entity_poly.pdbx_strand_id
1 'polypeptide(L)'
;MNAHVKSAGVAVKVIKKLTPITVSESHLMELTATIGEELAEARDRQAAQYVQGTLEPEVKEPPQAVAVASDGGRVLTRAEEAGRGVHDPAWKESKVACLETLNSQPSEVDPHPELPGCFAEEDVVGKLVREIKSIRKEGDQASNDGDDEGDRISKEAQSLLNSLVLPAESGDDDPSDHELAEVREPKTKTNRKKRRKNKDWRPKRRVRTSVCSMCSSDEFGPKVAAEASRRRFFEAARRAFLGDGLPWNWTLQARWFPDFEPILDFVHPTTYVYEASRVVAGSDAKAWPLCVRWLQACWQGQVSLVLEELRDWQASHPSPPDEKLADTDGRTIVKKALTYLSHNASRMDYPRYRRLGLPVTSSMVESLIKEINYRVKGSEKSWNRPSGCESILQVRNAVLCEDADRLSDYILSRPGSAYYRPSTGKRASEEITAA
;
A
#
# COMPACT_ATOMS: atom_id res chain seq x y z
N MET A 1 15.80 6.32 -15.35
CA MET A 1 16.13 4.95 -15.83
C MET A 1 16.48 4.01 -14.68
N ASN A 2 17.50 4.27 -13.83
CA ASN A 2 17.91 3.35 -12.77
C ASN A 2 16.78 3.00 -11.76
N ALA A 3 15.90 3.92 -11.46
CA ALA A 3 14.76 3.70 -10.58
C ALA A 3 13.57 2.96 -11.22
N HIS A 4 13.51 2.85 -12.53
CA HIS A 4 12.44 2.15 -13.27
C HIS A 4 12.72 0.65 -13.47
N VAL A 5 13.97 0.25 -13.44
CA VAL A 5 14.38 -1.13 -13.75
C VAL A 5 14.90 -1.86 -12.52
N LYS A 6 14.96 -3.20 -12.60
CA LYS A 6 15.30 -4.08 -11.48
C LYS A 6 16.72 -3.86 -10.92
N SER A 7 17.69 -3.44 -11.76
CA SER A 7 19.08 -3.22 -11.33
C SER A 7 19.81 -2.15 -12.15
N ALA A 8 20.91 -1.63 -11.61
CA ALA A 8 21.78 -0.69 -12.31
C ALA A 8 22.36 -1.29 -13.60
N GLY A 9 22.75 -2.55 -13.60
CA GLY A 9 23.25 -3.24 -14.78
C GLY A 9 22.25 -3.32 -15.92
N VAL A 10 20.96 -3.54 -15.61
CA VAL A 10 19.89 -3.47 -16.61
C VAL A 10 19.73 -2.04 -17.13
N ALA A 11 19.76 -1.04 -16.25
CA ALA A 11 19.68 0.37 -16.64
C ALA A 11 20.79 0.77 -17.61
N VAL A 12 22.03 0.41 -17.31
CA VAL A 12 23.20 0.67 -18.18
C VAL A 12 23.03 0.04 -19.56
N LYS A 13 22.56 -1.22 -19.62
CA LYS A 13 22.29 -1.91 -20.89
C LYS A 13 21.23 -1.20 -21.72
N VAL A 14 20.17 -0.71 -21.09
CA VAL A 14 19.08 0.02 -21.76
C VAL A 14 19.58 1.38 -22.26
N ILE A 15 20.29 2.16 -21.42
CA ILE A 15 20.90 3.44 -21.81
C ILE A 15 21.79 3.27 -23.04
N LYS A 16 22.70 2.28 -23.01
CA LYS A 16 23.61 1.99 -24.13
C LYS A 16 22.90 1.61 -25.43
N LYS A 17 21.71 0.97 -25.32
CA LYS A 17 20.92 0.60 -26.52
C LYS A 17 20.12 1.76 -27.10
N LEU A 18 19.61 2.64 -26.25
CA LEU A 18 18.69 3.70 -26.66
C LEU A 18 19.36 5.06 -26.90
N THR A 19 20.60 5.22 -26.42
CA THR A 19 21.34 6.50 -26.53
C THR A 19 22.81 6.26 -26.88
N PRO A 20 23.53 7.25 -27.41
CA PRO A 20 24.99 7.15 -27.60
C PRO A 20 25.78 7.29 -26.28
N ILE A 21 25.08 7.38 -25.13
CA ILE A 21 25.74 7.60 -23.84
C ILE A 21 26.25 6.29 -23.28
N THR A 22 27.50 6.30 -22.83
CA THR A 22 28.11 5.20 -22.08
C THR A 22 28.32 5.62 -20.63
N VAL A 23 27.77 4.87 -19.69
CA VAL A 23 27.88 5.11 -18.25
C VAL A 23 28.21 3.81 -17.55
N SER A 24 29.04 3.83 -16.52
CA SER A 24 29.31 2.67 -15.68
C SER A 24 28.20 2.46 -14.65
N GLU A 25 28.05 1.23 -14.16
CA GLU A 25 27.08 0.93 -13.09
C GLU A 25 27.37 1.75 -11.82
N SER A 26 28.65 1.86 -11.44
CA SER A 26 29.07 2.64 -10.27
C SER A 26 28.68 4.09 -10.40
N HIS A 27 28.97 4.73 -11.53
CA HIS A 27 28.62 6.13 -11.76
C HIS A 27 27.12 6.35 -11.78
N LEU A 28 26.34 5.43 -12.38
CA LEU A 28 24.89 5.50 -12.35
C LEU A 28 24.33 5.37 -10.93
N MET A 29 24.95 4.52 -10.10
CA MET A 29 24.56 4.38 -8.69
C MET A 29 24.91 5.62 -7.88
N GLU A 30 26.09 6.24 -8.09
CA GLU A 30 26.48 7.49 -7.45
C GLU A 30 25.52 8.64 -7.77
N LEU A 31 25.19 8.83 -9.05
CA LEU A 31 24.20 9.83 -9.47
C LEU A 31 22.84 9.59 -8.83
N THR A 32 22.43 8.32 -8.76
CA THR A 32 21.14 7.96 -8.13
C THR A 32 21.18 8.23 -6.64
N ALA A 33 22.29 7.94 -5.96
CA ALA A 33 22.47 8.22 -4.54
C ALA A 33 22.41 9.73 -4.26
N THR A 34 23.16 10.53 -5.01
CA THR A 34 23.18 11.99 -4.87
C THR A 34 21.78 12.60 -5.03
N ILE A 35 21.07 12.23 -6.11
CA ILE A 35 19.69 12.73 -6.33
C ILE A 35 18.75 12.25 -5.22
N GLY A 36 18.90 11.01 -4.78
CA GLY A 36 18.06 10.45 -3.72
C GLY A 36 18.28 11.10 -2.37
N GLU A 37 19.52 11.44 -2.02
CA GLU A 37 19.86 12.21 -0.81
C GLU A 37 19.26 13.61 -0.84
N GLU A 38 19.39 14.32 -1.95
CA GLU A 38 18.81 15.64 -2.15
C GLU A 38 17.27 15.62 -2.06
N LEU A 39 16.62 14.58 -2.61
CA LEU A 39 15.16 14.38 -2.50
C LEU A 39 14.75 14.07 -1.06
N ALA A 40 15.54 13.26 -0.32
CA ALA A 40 15.31 13.00 1.09
C ALA A 40 15.37 14.30 1.93
N GLU A 41 16.40 15.12 1.70
CA GLU A 41 16.55 16.41 2.35
C GLU A 41 15.38 17.37 1.99
N ALA A 42 14.95 17.39 0.75
CA ALA A 42 13.80 18.21 0.32
C ALA A 42 12.52 17.78 1.04
N ARG A 43 12.24 16.47 1.11
CA ARG A 43 11.13 15.87 1.87
C ARG A 43 11.20 16.29 3.36
N ASP A 44 12.38 16.18 3.96
CA ASP A 44 12.56 16.46 5.38
C ASP A 44 12.44 17.96 5.69
N ARG A 45 12.88 18.83 4.78
CA ARG A 45 12.60 20.28 4.84
C ARG A 45 11.10 20.57 4.78
N GLN A 46 10.36 19.93 3.87
CA GLN A 46 8.91 20.08 3.78
C GLN A 46 8.19 19.60 5.04
N ALA A 47 8.64 18.49 5.64
CA ALA A 47 8.12 18.03 6.93
C ALA A 47 8.36 19.05 8.05
N ALA A 48 9.54 19.65 8.10
CA ALA A 48 9.85 20.71 9.07
C ALA A 48 8.99 21.96 8.83
N GLN A 49 8.82 22.40 7.59
CA GLN A 49 7.94 23.53 7.22
C GLN A 49 6.48 23.27 7.61
N TYR A 50 5.99 22.03 7.41
CA TYR A 50 4.66 21.64 7.85
C TYR A 50 4.48 21.80 9.37
N VAL A 51 5.42 21.26 10.15
CA VAL A 51 5.40 21.38 11.62
C VAL A 51 5.46 22.84 12.08
N GLN A 52 6.17 23.70 11.34
CA GLN A 52 6.28 25.14 11.61
C GLN A 52 5.08 25.95 11.08
N GLY A 53 4.16 25.34 10.33
CA GLY A 53 3.03 26.04 9.71
C GLY A 53 3.41 26.97 8.56
N THR A 54 4.55 26.75 7.92
CA THR A 54 5.07 27.58 6.81
C THR A 54 5.05 26.88 5.44
N LEU A 55 4.55 25.64 5.40
CA LEU A 55 4.47 24.87 4.17
C LEU A 55 3.29 25.35 3.31
N GLU A 56 3.59 25.84 2.13
CA GLU A 56 2.56 26.28 1.16
C GLU A 56 1.98 25.10 0.36
N PRO A 57 0.67 25.13 0.08
CA PRO A 57 0.05 24.12 -0.77
C PRO A 57 0.46 24.29 -2.25
N GLU A 58 0.63 23.16 -2.95
CA GLU A 58 0.94 23.16 -4.39
C GLU A 58 -0.30 23.14 -5.29
N VAL A 59 -1.44 22.68 -4.76
CA VAL A 59 -2.69 22.62 -5.52
C VAL A 59 -3.58 23.80 -5.17
N LYS A 60 -4.24 24.38 -6.17
CA LYS A 60 -5.09 25.58 -6.00
C LYS A 60 -6.37 25.26 -5.22
N GLU A 61 -7.00 24.14 -5.52
CA GLU A 61 -8.30 23.77 -4.94
C GLU A 61 -8.22 22.49 -4.13
N PRO A 62 -8.90 22.42 -2.99
CA PRO A 62 -8.95 21.18 -2.21
C PRO A 62 -9.74 20.10 -2.96
N PRO A 63 -9.28 18.84 -2.88
CA PRO A 63 -9.99 17.71 -3.47
C PRO A 63 -11.29 17.40 -2.72
N GLN A 64 -12.27 16.79 -3.41
CA GLN A 64 -13.55 16.43 -2.79
C GLN A 64 -13.46 15.20 -1.88
N ALA A 65 -12.64 14.22 -2.26
CA ALA A 65 -12.43 13.01 -1.49
C ALA A 65 -10.97 12.58 -1.57
N VAL A 66 -10.44 12.13 -0.45
CA VAL A 66 -9.04 11.69 -0.33
C VAL A 66 -8.93 10.44 0.54
N ALA A 67 -7.88 9.68 0.27
CA ALA A 67 -7.50 8.56 1.11
C ALA A 67 -5.98 8.57 1.37
N VAL A 68 -5.61 8.26 2.60
CA VAL A 68 -4.24 7.98 3.02
C VAL A 68 -4.21 6.55 3.53
N ALA A 69 -3.24 5.78 3.09
CA ALA A 69 -2.97 4.46 3.64
C ALA A 69 -1.48 4.34 3.94
N SER A 70 -1.13 3.67 5.02
CA SER A 70 0.27 3.44 5.36
C SER A 70 0.50 1.97 5.72
N ASP A 71 1.67 1.48 5.32
CA ASP A 71 2.09 0.12 5.59
C ASP A 71 3.63 0.05 5.64
N GLY A 72 4.16 -1.05 6.17
CA GLY A 72 5.59 -1.31 6.31
C GLY A 72 6.08 -2.39 5.35
N GLY A 73 7.29 -2.22 4.85
CA GLY A 73 8.02 -3.25 4.13
C GLY A 73 9.34 -3.55 4.83
N ARG A 74 9.91 -4.74 4.64
CA ARG A 74 11.25 -5.06 5.16
C ARG A 74 12.26 -5.11 4.03
N VAL A 75 13.41 -4.53 4.28
CA VAL A 75 14.54 -4.47 3.35
C VAL A 75 15.76 -5.06 4.02
N LEU A 76 16.47 -5.93 3.31
CA LEU A 76 17.70 -6.51 3.79
C LEU A 76 18.82 -5.49 3.73
N THR A 77 19.37 -5.17 4.88
CA THR A 77 20.51 -4.25 5.02
C THR A 77 21.65 -4.93 5.76
N ARG A 78 22.80 -4.33 5.73
CA ARG A 78 23.91 -4.67 6.59
C ARG A 78 23.74 -3.93 7.94
N ALA A 79 24.15 -4.56 9.04
CA ALA A 79 24.21 -3.87 10.33
C ALA A 79 25.18 -2.67 10.24
N GLU A 80 24.83 -1.53 10.86
CA GLU A 80 25.64 -0.29 10.77
C GLU A 80 27.05 -0.46 11.31
N GLU A 81 27.22 -1.32 12.32
CA GLU A 81 28.49 -1.61 12.98
C GLU A 81 29.30 -2.72 12.28
N ALA A 82 28.76 -3.34 11.24
CA ALA A 82 29.40 -4.43 10.55
C ALA A 82 30.61 -3.97 9.73
N GLY A 83 31.78 -4.47 10.04
CA GLY A 83 33.03 -4.23 9.32
C GLY A 83 33.00 -4.79 7.88
N ARG A 84 34.15 -4.90 7.21
CA ARG A 84 34.28 -5.59 5.90
C ARG A 84 34.13 -7.10 6.06
N GLY A 85 33.42 -7.78 5.15
CA GLY A 85 33.25 -9.23 5.14
C GLY A 85 31.79 -9.67 4.98
N VAL A 86 31.52 -10.95 5.15
CA VAL A 86 30.19 -11.52 5.19
C VAL A 86 29.64 -11.36 6.62
N HIS A 87 28.46 -10.86 6.77
CA HIS A 87 27.78 -10.62 8.04
C HIS A 87 26.36 -11.20 8.00
N ASP A 88 25.81 -11.46 9.16
CA ASP A 88 24.41 -11.85 9.29
C ASP A 88 23.47 -10.77 8.73
N PRO A 89 22.40 -11.17 8.08
CA PRO A 89 21.43 -10.25 7.50
C PRO A 89 20.76 -9.41 8.60
N ALA A 90 20.71 -8.09 8.37
CA ALA A 90 19.96 -7.18 9.22
C ALA A 90 18.75 -6.64 8.46
N TRP A 91 17.55 -7.02 8.91
CA TRP A 91 16.31 -6.53 8.32
C TRP A 91 15.91 -5.19 8.94
N LYS A 92 15.76 -4.17 8.09
CA LYS A 92 15.21 -2.88 8.50
C LYS A 92 13.85 -2.64 7.86
N GLU A 93 12.94 -2.05 8.62
CA GLU A 93 11.63 -1.68 8.13
C GLU A 93 11.74 -0.42 7.26
N SER A 94 11.16 -0.47 6.06
CA SER A 94 10.83 0.69 5.25
C SER A 94 9.35 1.01 5.42
N LYS A 95 9.03 2.29 5.62
CA LYS A 95 7.65 2.75 5.71
C LYS A 95 7.22 3.39 4.40
N VAL A 96 6.00 3.10 4.01
CA VAL A 96 5.39 3.62 2.79
C VAL A 96 4.00 4.15 3.12
N ALA A 97 3.72 5.37 2.70
CA ALA A 97 2.37 5.91 2.69
C ALA A 97 1.94 6.22 1.26
N CYS A 98 0.71 5.86 0.94
CA CYS A 98 0.04 6.15 -0.31
C CYS A 98 -1.04 7.20 -0.06
N LEU A 99 -1.05 8.26 -0.85
CA LEU A 99 -2.02 9.35 -0.75
C LEU A 99 -2.75 9.49 -2.08
N GLU A 100 -4.06 9.28 -2.07
CA GLU A 100 -4.88 9.31 -3.28
C GLU A 100 -5.92 10.42 -3.23
N THR A 101 -6.00 11.18 -4.32
CA THR A 101 -7.16 12.00 -4.63
C THR A 101 -8.18 11.14 -5.36
N LEU A 102 -9.41 11.18 -4.91
CA LEU A 102 -10.47 10.29 -5.37
C LEU A 102 -11.59 11.06 -6.07
N ASN A 103 -12.16 10.44 -7.09
CA ASN A 103 -13.42 10.83 -7.68
C ASN A 103 -14.51 9.85 -7.20
N SER A 104 -15.41 10.32 -6.35
CA SER A 104 -16.51 9.55 -5.82
C SER A 104 -17.67 10.45 -5.44
N GLN A 105 -18.87 9.88 -5.38
CA GLN A 105 -20.06 10.57 -4.94
C GLN A 105 -20.60 9.90 -3.65
N PRO A 106 -21.06 10.67 -2.66
CA PRO A 106 -21.78 10.12 -1.52
C PRO A 106 -23.14 9.57 -1.95
N SER A 107 -23.68 8.62 -1.20
CA SER A 107 -24.98 8.02 -1.38
C SER A 107 -25.76 8.00 -0.07
N GLU A 108 -27.07 8.20 -0.10
CA GLU A 108 -27.93 8.11 1.10
C GLU A 108 -28.05 6.67 1.60
N VAL A 109 -28.09 5.72 0.67
CA VAL A 109 -28.16 4.28 0.97
C VAL A 109 -26.82 3.62 0.66
N ASP A 110 -26.56 2.48 1.34
CA ASP A 110 -25.37 1.68 1.04
C ASP A 110 -25.40 1.19 -0.41
N PRO A 111 -24.47 1.63 -1.26
CA PRO A 111 -24.47 1.26 -2.68
C PRO A 111 -24.09 -0.20 -2.94
N HIS A 112 -23.56 -0.91 -1.94
CA HIS A 112 -23.14 -2.31 -2.09
C HIS A 112 -23.24 -3.10 -0.77
N PRO A 113 -24.47 -3.39 -0.29
CA PRO A 113 -24.68 -4.08 0.99
C PRO A 113 -24.30 -5.57 0.96
N GLU A 114 -24.21 -6.16 -0.24
CA GLU A 114 -23.85 -7.57 -0.42
C GLU A 114 -22.32 -7.76 -0.40
N LEU A 115 -21.90 -8.83 0.26
CA LEU A 115 -20.49 -9.23 0.27
C LEU A 115 -20.00 -9.45 -1.18
N PRO A 116 -18.87 -8.87 -1.59
CA PRO A 116 -18.31 -9.13 -2.93
C PRO A 116 -18.10 -10.62 -3.17
N GLY A 117 -18.50 -11.10 -4.36
CA GLY A 117 -18.52 -12.53 -4.70
C GLY A 117 -17.19 -13.25 -4.51
N CYS A 118 -16.06 -12.53 -4.64
CA CYS A 118 -14.74 -13.07 -4.37
C CYS A 118 -14.53 -13.54 -2.93
N PHE A 119 -15.19 -12.93 -1.95
CA PHE A 119 -15.16 -13.38 -0.55
C PHE A 119 -16.17 -14.50 -0.26
N ALA A 120 -16.97 -14.89 -1.23
CA ALA A 120 -17.87 -16.04 -1.18
C ALA A 120 -17.27 -17.30 -1.81
N GLU A 121 -16.01 -17.25 -2.27
CA GLU A 121 -15.28 -18.35 -2.88
C GLU A 121 -14.17 -18.84 -1.95
N GLU A 122 -14.31 -20.08 -1.40
CA GLU A 122 -13.41 -20.64 -0.38
C GLU A 122 -11.95 -20.72 -0.86
N ASP A 123 -11.72 -21.17 -2.09
CA ASP A 123 -10.37 -21.28 -2.65
C ASP A 123 -9.67 -19.93 -2.75
N VAL A 124 -10.44 -18.90 -3.07
CA VAL A 124 -9.94 -17.53 -3.24
C VAL A 124 -9.57 -16.94 -1.88
N VAL A 125 -10.46 -17.04 -0.90
CA VAL A 125 -10.20 -16.57 0.47
C VAL A 125 -9.08 -17.39 1.12
N GLY A 126 -9.07 -18.70 0.94
CA GLY A 126 -8.01 -19.57 1.46
C GLY A 126 -6.62 -19.26 0.91
N LYS A 127 -6.52 -18.87 -0.38
CA LYS A 127 -5.26 -18.39 -0.97
C LYS A 127 -4.85 -17.06 -0.36
N LEU A 128 -5.77 -16.08 -0.29
CA LEU A 128 -5.53 -14.78 0.30
C LEU A 128 -5.00 -14.89 1.74
N VAL A 129 -5.65 -15.73 2.56
CA VAL A 129 -5.25 -15.96 3.95
C VAL A 129 -3.84 -16.55 4.05
N ARG A 130 -3.49 -17.53 3.20
CA ARG A 130 -2.15 -18.11 3.16
C ARG A 130 -1.08 -17.08 2.81
N GLU A 131 -1.36 -16.22 1.84
CA GLU A 131 -0.42 -15.18 1.40
C GLU A 131 -0.20 -14.12 2.48
N ILE A 132 -1.26 -13.63 3.13
CA ILE A 132 -1.13 -12.67 4.24
C ILE A 132 -0.32 -13.29 5.39
N LYS A 133 -0.53 -14.58 5.67
CA LYS A 133 0.22 -15.28 6.71
C LYS A 133 1.68 -15.50 6.37
N SER A 134 2.02 -15.79 5.11
CA SER A 134 3.42 -15.93 4.69
C SER A 134 4.16 -14.61 4.89
N ILE A 135 3.57 -13.50 4.50
CA ILE A 135 4.13 -12.15 4.71
C ILE A 135 4.38 -11.88 6.21
N ARG A 136 3.45 -12.26 7.09
CA ARG A 136 3.60 -12.10 8.54
C ARG A 136 4.67 -13.01 9.14
N LYS A 137 4.74 -14.29 8.72
CA LYS A 137 5.75 -15.24 9.22
C LYS A 137 7.17 -14.84 8.82
N GLU A 138 7.37 -14.34 7.62
CA GLU A 138 8.65 -13.77 7.20
C GLU A 138 9.03 -12.54 8.04
N GLY A 139 8.03 -11.82 8.53
CA GLY A 139 8.21 -10.77 9.52
C GLY A 139 8.75 -11.25 10.86
N ASP A 140 8.33 -12.42 11.32
CA ASP A 140 8.68 -12.96 12.65
C ASP A 140 9.87 -13.94 12.61
N GLN A 141 10.16 -14.58 11.46
CA GLN A 141 11.21 -15.59 11.30
C GLN A 141 12.49 -15.09 10.60
N ALA A 142 12.65 -13.80 10.37
CA ALA A 142 13.87 -13.23 9.78
C ALA A 142 15.13 -13.40 10.67
N SER A 143 15.13 -14.38 11.57
CA SER A 143 16.27 -14.87 12.32
C SER A 143 16.84 -16.22 11.82
N ASN A 144 16.18 -16.93 10.90
CA ASN A 144 16.74 -18.16 10.33
C ASN A 144 16.15 -18.50 8.96
N ASP A 145 17.06 -18.79 8.05
CA ASP A 145 16.97 -19.44 6.74
C ASP A 145 16.37 -18.69 5.56
N GLY A 146 17.26 -18.49 4.58
CA GLY A 146 16.95 -18.02 3.26
C GLY A 146 16.25 -19.08 2.43
N ASP A 147 15.05 -18.77 1.96
CA ASP A 147 14.53 -19.30 0.70
C ASP A 147 13.51 -18.31 0.08
N ASP A 148 13.70 -18.06 -1.20
CA ASP A 148 13.30 -16.89 -2.00
C ASP A 148 11.94 -17.02 -2.70
N GLU A 149 10.90 -17.49 -2.06
CA GLU A 149 9.55 -17.55 -2.69
C GLU A 149 8.48 -16.64 -2.05
N GLY A 150 8.80 -15.89 -0.99
CA GLY A 150 7.82 -15.25 -0.10
C GLY A 150 7.21 -13.92 -0.54
N ASP A 151 7.64 -13.28 -1.63
CA ASP A 151 7.25 -11.89 -1.93
C ASP A 151 6.27 -11.74 -3.11
N ARG A 152 5.64 -12.81 -3.55
CA ARG A 152 4.65 -12.79 -4.64
C ARG A 152 3.29 -13.16 -4.12
N ILE A 153 2.47 -12.14 -3.76
CA ILE A 153 1.03 -12.34 -3.79
C ILE A 153 0.71 -12.85 -5.20
N SER A 154 0.03 -13.99 -5.29
CA SER A 154 -0.25 -14.60 -6.59
C SER A 154 -1.01 -13.63 -7.50
N LYS A 155 -0.90 -13.82 -8.81
CA LYS A 155 -1.65 -12.99 -9.77
C LYS A 155 -3.15 -13.05 -9.50
N GLU A 156 -3.64 -14.15 -8.96
CA GLU A 156 -5.04 -14.33 -8.58
C GLU A 156 -5.43 -13.53 -7.36
N ALA A 157 -4.62 -13.54 -6.28
CA ALA A 157 -4.88 -12.71 -5.10
C ALA A 157 -4.71 -11.23 -5.42
N GLN A 158 -3.75 -10.88 -6.30
CA GLN A 158 -3.64 -9.53 -6.84
C GLN A 158 -4.85 -9.15 -7.70
N SER A 159 -5.35 -10.05 -8.53
CA SER A 159 -6.58 -9.84 -9.28
C SER A 159 -7.78 -9.68 -8.36
N LEU A 160 -7.79 -10.36 -7.22
CA LEU A 160 -8.80 -10.23 -6.20
C LEU A 160 -8.71 -8.87 -5.50
N LEU A 161 -7.52 -8.53 -5.03
CA LEU A 161 -7.23 -7.20 -4.48
C LEU A 161 -7.58 -6.12 -5.52
N ASN A 162 -7.19 -6.29 -6.77
CA ASN A 162 -7.53 -5.38 -7.87
C ASN A 162 -9.02 -5.40 -8.24
N SER A 163 -9.76 -6.47 -7.95
CA SER A 163 -11.22 -6.49 -8.13
C SER A 163 -11.95 -5.72 -7.04
N LEU A 164 -11.33 -5.56 -5.89
CA LEU A 164 -11.75 -4.71 -4.78
C LEU A 164 -11.24 -3.27 -4.96
N VAL A 165 -10.13 -3.10 -5.69
CA VAL A 165 -9.55 -1.83 -6.12
C VAL A 165 -10.08 -1.48 -7.50
N LEU A 166 -10.08 -0.21 -7.77
CA LEU A 166 -10.45 0.39 -9.04
C LEU A 166 -9.42 0.07 -10.12
N PRO A 167 -9.84 -0.23 -11.34
CA PRO A 167 -8.98 0.01 -12.49
C PRO A 167 -8.72 1.52 -12.57
N ALA A 168 -7.46 1.92 -12.59
CA ALA A 168 -7.09 3.21 -13.16
C ALA A 168 -7.71 3.27 -14.56
N GLU A 169 -8.39 4.34 -14.91
CA GLU A 169 -8.61 4.64 -16.32
C GLU A 169 -7.22 4.99 -16.85
N SER A 170 -6.54 4.01 -17.46
CA SER A 170 -5.42 4.28 -18.32
C SER A 170 -6.00 4.98 -19.54
N GLY A 171 -5.88 6.29 -19.58
CA GLY A 171 -5.78 6.96 -20.85
C GLY A 171 -4.47 6.51 -21.48
N ASP A 172 -4.59 6.14 -22.74
CA ASP A 172 -3.57 5.76 -23.69
C ASP A 172 -3.15 4.29 -23.72
N ASP A 173 -3.51 3.71 -24.86
CA ASP A 173 -3.06 2.44 -25.39
C ASP A 173 -1.52 2.37 -25.43
N ASP A 174 -0.93 1.48 -24.65
CA ASP A 174 0.44 1.04 -24.87
C ASP A 174 0.40 -0.20 -25.80
N PRO A 175 0.96 -0.14 -27.03
CA PRO A 175 0.85 -1.20 -28.02
C PRO A 175 1.93 -2.29 -27.89
N SER A 176 2.32 -2.72 -26.68
CA SER A 176 3.42 -3.68 -26.50
C SER A 176 3.09 -5.05 -25.88
N ASP A 177 1.82 -5.48 -25.86
CA ASP A 177 1.47 -6.87 -25.48
C ASP A 177 0.78 -7.61 -26.63
N HIS A 178 1.48 -7.76 -27.74
CA HIS A 178 1.21 -8.80 -28.74
C HIS A 178 2.16 -9.98 -28.47
N GLU A 179 1.65 -11.01 -27.77
CA GLU A 179 1.80 -12.41 -28.15
C GLU A 179 1.06 -13.32 -27.16
N LEU A 180 0.36 -14.28 -27.74
CA LEU A 180 -0.38 -15.41 -27.17
C LEU A 180 -1.86 -15.16 -26.85
N ALA A 181 -2.63 -14.95 -27.91
CA ALA A 181 -4.07 -15.18 -27.90
C ALA A 181 -4.36 -16.68 -28.09
N GLU A 182 -4.62 -17.40 -27.01
CA GLU A 182 -5.38 -18.65 -27.09
C GLU A 182 -6.86 -18.35 -27.27
N VAL A 183 -7.43 -18.99 -28.27
CA VAL A 183 -8.81 -18.94 -28.72
C VAL A 183 -9.76 -19.29 -27.56
N ARG A 184 -10.53 -18.33 -27.07
CA ARG A 184 -11.66 -18.54 -26.16
C ARG A 184 -12.97 -18.18 -26.88
N GLU A 185 -13.90 -19.14 -26.89
CA GLU A 185 -15.25 -18.99 -27.44
C GLU A 185 -16.02 -17.76 -26.92
N PRO A 186 -16.94 -17.19 -27.71
CA PRO A 186 -17.63 -15.95 -27.39
C PRO A 186 -18.67 -16.13 -26.27
N LYS A 187 -18.37 -15.69 -25.08
CA LYS A 187 -19.36 -15.59 -23.98
C LYS A 187 -20.35 -14.45 -24.29
N THR A 188 -21.62 -14.79 -24.28
CA THR A 188 -22.80 -14.01 -24.67
C THR A 188 -22.82 -12.59 -24.07
N LYS A 189 -23.19 -11.61 -24.90
CA LYS A 189 -23.23 -10.16 -24.65
C LYS A 189 -24.10 -9.69 -23.46
N THR A 190 -24.95 -10.55 -22.91
CA THR A 190 -25.88 -10.23 -21.82
C THR A 190 -25.22 -10.09 -20.45
N ASN A 191 -24.10 -10.79 -20.18
CA ASN A 191 -23.41 -10.72 -18.89
C ASN A 191 -22.47 -9.50 -18.76
N ARG A 192 -22.06 -8.88 -19.86
CA ARG A 192 -21.20 -7.70 -19.86
C ARG A 192 -21.94 -6.41 -19.41
N LYS A 193 -23.24 -6.27 -19.73
CA LYS A 193 -24.04 -5.11 -19.32
C LYS A 193 -24.42 -5.13 -17.83
N LYS A 194 -24.69 -6.30 -17.23
CA LYS A 194 -24.96 -6.42 -15.79
C LYS A 194 -23.71 -6.16 -14.93
N ARG A 195 -22.52 -6.55 -15.39
CA ARG A 195 -21.26 -6.30 -14.67
C ARG A 195 -20.84 -4.83 -14.66
N ARG A 196 -21.24 -4.02 -15.66
CA ARG A 196 -20.93 -2.58 -15.72
C ARG A 196 -21.78 -1.75 -14.75
N LYS A 197 -23.03 -2.11 -14.45
CA LYS A 197 -23.93 -1.34 -13.57
C LYS A 197 -23.51 -1.34 -12.11
N ASN A 198 -22.79 -2.36 -11.62
CA ASN A 198 -22.38 -2.46 -10.20
C ASN A 198 -21.01 -1.86 -9.89
N LYS A 199 -20.34 -1.19 -10.83
CA LYS A 199 -18.99 -0.63 -10.62
C LYS A 199 -18.96 0.85 -10.25
N ASP A 200 -20.06 1.58 -10.38
CA ASP A 200 -20.08 3.05 -10.29
C ASP A 200 -19.99 3.62 -8.85
N TRP A 201 -20.20 2.78 -7.82
CA TRP A 201 -20.14 3.22 -6.43
C TRP A 201 -18.72 3.36 -5.89
N ARG A 202 -17.75 2.68 -6.49
CA ARG A 202 -16.38 2.67 -5.98
C ARG A 202 -15.70 4.00 -6.24
N PRO A 203 -14.98 4.55 -5.24
CA PRO A 203 -14.17 5.74 -5.47
C PRO A 203 -13.11 5.46 -6.54
N LYS A 204 -12.96 6.33 -7.52
CA LYS A 204 -11.95 6.21 -8.59
C LYS A 204 -10.74 7.07 -8.26
N ARG A 205 -9.54 6.50 -8.34
CA ARG A 205 -8.29 7.25 -8.17
C ARG A 205 -8.13 8.26 -9.32
N ARG A 206 -7.81 9.49 -8.98
CA ARG A 206 -7.43 10.53 -9.94
C ARG A 206 -5.93 10.76 -9.97
N VAL A 207 -5.33 10.88 -8.80
CA VAL A 207 -3.90 11.14 -8.63
C VAL A 207 -3.41 10.39 -7.41
N ARG A 208 -2.30 9.69 -7.54
CA ARG A 208 -1.58 9.03 -6.46
C ARG A 208 -0.25 9.73 -6.22
N THR A 209 0.04 10.05 -4.98
CA THR A 209 1.38 10.37 -4.51
C THR A 209 1.78 9.47 -3.37
N SER A 210 3.03 9.47 -2.99
CA SER A 210 3.55 8.59 -1.97
C SER A 210 4.71 9.20 -1.21
N VAL A 211 4.88 8.71 0.00
CA VAL A 211 6.01 9.03 0.88
C VAL A 211 6.64 7.72 1.32
N CYS A 212 7.94 7.61 1.19
CA CYS A 212 8.70 6.43 1.61
C CYS A 212 9.85 6.86 2.51
N SER A 213 10.21 6.05 3.50
CA SER A 213 11.42 6.26 4.30
C SER A 213 11.83 5.03 5.10
N MET A 214 13.11 4.97 5.45
CA MET A 214 13.69 4.00 6.39
C MET A 214 13.68 4.52 7.83
N CYS A 215 13.04 5.66 8.11
CA CYS A 215 12.99 6.29 9.43
C CYS A 215 12.04 5.59 10.41
N SER A 216 12.06 6.01 11.67
CA SER A 216 11.12 5.54 12.69
C SER A 216 9.68 5.96 12.39
N SER A 217 8.70 5.35 13.07
CA SER A 217 7.27 5.70 12.91
C SER A 217 7.00 7.16 13.32
N ASP A 218 7.68 7.64 14.36
CA ASP A 218 7.51 9.00 14.87
C ASP A 218 8.02 10.06 13.89
N GLU A 219 9.11 9.77 13.20
CA GLU A 219 9.68 10.64 12.17
C GLU A 219 8.93 10.56 10.85
N PHE A 220 8.19 9.47 10.60
CA PHE A 220 7.46 9.25 9.36
C PHE A 220 6.19 10.10 9.28
N GLY A 221 5.47 10.25 10.40
CA GLY A 221 4.20 10.97 10.46
C GLY A 221 4.24 12.39 9.86
N PRO A 222 5.16 13.28 10.30
CA PRO A 222 5.23 14.63 9.73
C PRO A 222 5.56 14.66 8.23
N LYS A 223 6.28 13.67 7.70
CA LYS A 223 6.58 13.56 6.27
C LYS A 223 5.31 13.25 5.46
N VAL A 224 4.47 12.34 5.97
CA VAL A 224 3.17 12.01 5.34
C VAL A 224 2.20 13.20 5.44
N ALA A 225 2.15 13.86 6.60
CA ALA A 225 1.30 15.02 6.81
C ALA A 225 1.71 16.22 5.94
N ALA A 226 3.01 16.43 5.71
CA ALA A 226 3.51 17.46 4.79
C ALA A 226 3.03 17.20 3.36
N GLU A 227 3.13 15.96 2.86
CA GLU A 227 2.62 15.62 1.52
C GLU A 227 1.10 15.81 1.42
N ALA A 228 0.35 15.42 2.46
CA ALA A 228 -1.09 15.64 2.53
C ALA A 228 -1.44 17.15 2.52
N SER A 229 -0.68 17.96 3.27
CA SER A 229 -0.85 19.43 3.33
C SER A 229 -0.57 20.10 1.99
N ARG A 230 0.52 19.74 1.32
CA ARG A 230 0.85 20.25 -0.05
C ARG A 230 -0.30 20.05 -1.03
N ARG A 231 -1.04 18.94 -0.89
CA ARG A 231 -2.19 18.58 -1.72
C ARG A 231 -3.54 18.99 -1.12
N ARG A 232 -3.56 19.78 -0.05
CA ARG A 232 -4.76 20.26 0.65
C ARG A 232 -5.72 19.16 1.10
N PHE A 233 -5.20 18.01 1.52
CA PHE A 233 -6.01 16.87 1.96
C PHE A 233 -6.79 17.17 3.23
N PHE A 234 -6.24 18.00 4.12
CA PHE A 234 -6.92 18.40 5.34
C PHE A 234 -8.16 19.28 5.11
N GLU A 235 -8.27 19.88 3.93
CA GLU A 235 -9.42 20.69 3.50
C GLU A 235 -10.43 19.88 2.67
N ALA A 236 -10.15 18.62 2.34
CA ALA A 236 -11.05 17.78 1.58
C ALA A 236 -12.36 17.53 2.34
N ALA A 237 -13.50 17.51 1.62
CA ALA A 237 -14.80 17.30 2.23
C ALA A 237 -14.95 15.89 2.84
N ARG A 238 -14.29 14.86 2.25
CA ARG A 238 -14.34 13.47 2.69
C ARG A 238 -12.93 12.90 2.74
N ARG A 239 -12.55 12.39 3.91
CA ARG A 239 -11.16 12.02 4.21
C ARG A 239 -11.12 10.64 4.85
N ALA A 240 -10.33 9.72 4.31
CA ALA A 240 -10.12 8.39 4.84
C ALA A 240 -8.67 8.16 5.23
N PHE A 241 -8.44 7.47 6.33
CA PHE A 241 -7.17 6.88 6.70
C PHE A 241 -7.34 5.37 6.84
N LEU A 242 -6.68 4.59 5.98
CA LEU A 242 -6.78 3.14 5.96
C LEU A 242 -5.55 2.50 6.59
N GLY A 243 -5.79 1.45 7.39
CA GLY A 243 -4.74 0.67 8.03
C GLY A 243 -5.10 -0.80 8.16
N ASP A 244 -4.09 -1.64 8.34
CA ASP A 244 -4.19 -3.10 8.49
C ASP A 244 -4.54 -3.55 9.92
N GLY A 245 -4.72 -2.62 10.84
CA GLY A 245 -5.02 -2.89 12.25
C GLY A 245 -3.80 -2.88 13.18
N LEU A 246 -2.60 -2.65 12.67
CA LEU A 246 -1.41 -2.50 13.50
C LEU A 246 -1.47 -1.21 14.33
N PRO A 247 -1.06 -1.23 15.61
CA PRO A 247 -1.17 -0.08 16.51
C PRO A 247 -0.49 1.20 16.00
N TRP A 248 0.64 1.08 15.33
CA TRP A 248 1.38 2.24 14.83
C TRP A 248 0.62 3.04 13.76
N ASN A 249 -0.20 2.37 12.94
CA ASN A 249 -1.06 3.02 11.96
C ASN A 249 -2.08 3.93 12.65
N TRP A 250 -2.66 3.45 13.74
CA TRP A 250 -3.66 4.22 14.49
C TRP A 250 -3.03 5.35 15.31
N THR A 251 -1.79 5.16 15.80
CA THR A 251 -1.01 6.23 16.43
C THR A 251 -0.69 7.34 15.43
N LEU A 252 -0.29 6.98 14.21
CA LEU A 252 -0.03 7.91 13.12
C LEU A 252 -1.31 8.65 12.72
N GLN A 253 -2.42 7.92 12.55
CA GLN A 253 -3.73 8.52 12.24
C GLN A 253 -4.17 9.50 13.32
N ALA A 254 -4.19 9.09 14.58
CA ALA A 254 -4.67 9.93 15.68
C ALA A 254 -3.82 11.20 15.86
N ARG A 255 -2.51 11.13 15.63
CA ARG A 255 -1.60 12.25 15.81
C ARG A 255 -1.57 13.23 14.63
N TRP A 256 -1.60 12.71 13.40
CA TRP A 256 -1.35 13.51 12.20
C TRP A 256 -2.57 13.68 11.30
N PHE A 257 -3.58 12.82 11.44
CA PHE A 257 -4.80 12.78 10.62
C PHE A 257 -6.06 12.62 11.50
N PRO A 258 -6.22 13.39 12.60
CA PRO A 258 -7.29 13.16 13.59
C PRO A 258 -8.70 13.29 12.97
N ASP A 259 -8.88 14.13 11.96
CA ASP A 259 -10.16 14.37 11.29
C ASP A 259 -10.42 13.44 10.10
N PHE A 260 -9.56 12.45 9.86
CA PHE A 260 -9.76 11.44 8.83
C PHE A 260 -10.51 10.25 9.41
N GLU A 261 -11.49 9.74 8.66
CA GLU A 261 -12.19 8.51 9.05
C GLU A 261 -11.20 7.35 9.13
N PRO A 262 -10.98 6.77 10.33
CA PRO A 262 -10.12 5.62 10.47
C PRO A 262 -10.84 4.36 9.98
N ILE A 263 -10.36 3.76 8.92
CA ILE A 263 -10.98 2.60 8.26
C ILE A 263 -10.04 1.40 8.36
N LEU A 264 -10.51 0.33 9.00
CA LEU A 264 -9.81 -0.95 8.95
C LEU A 264 -9.95 -1.54 7.55
N ASP A 265 -8.84 -1.87 6.92
CA ASP A 265 -8.86 -2.60 5.66
C ASP A 265 -9.62 -3.92 5.76
N PHE A 266 -10.64 -4.12 4.91
CA PHE A 266 -11.51 -5.29 4.97
C PHE A 266 -10.80 -6.63 4.72
N VAL A 267 -9.68 -6.61 4.02
CA VAL A 267 -8.92 -7.83 3.70
C VAL A 267 -8.29 -8.45 4.94
N HIS A 268 -7.79 -7.65 5.87
CA HIS A 268 -7.09 -8.12 7.06
C HIS A 268 -7.98 -8.85 8.08
N PRO A 269 -9.16 -8.36 8.48
CA PRO A 269 -10.08 -9.10 9.33
C PRO A 269 -10.54 -10.43 8.72
N THR A 270 -10.57 -10.54 7.37
CA THR A 270 -10.91 -11.78 6.68
C THR A 270 -10.04 -12.96 7.12
N THR A 271 -8.74 -12.73 7.38
CA THR A 271 -7.82 -13.77 7.87
C THR A 271 -8.25 -14.31 9.22
N TYR A 272 -8.59 -13.44 10.17
CA TYR A 272 -9.02 -13.82 11.51
C TYR A 272 -10.39 -14.51 11.50
N VAL A 273 -11.31 -14.01 10.70
CA VAL A 273 -12.64 -14.60 10.52
C VAL A 273 -12.55 -16.00 9.92
N TYR A 274 -11.73 -16.17 8.87
CA TYR A 274 -11.53 -17.47 8.22
C TYR A 274 -10.96 -18.53 9.19
N GLU A 275 -9.95 -18.17 9.97
CA GLU A 275 -9.34 -19.10 10.91
C GLU A 275 -10.26 -19.45 12.08
N ALA A 276 -10.89 -18.44 12.66
CA ALA A 276 -11.79 -18.65 13.79
C ALA A 276 -13.03 -19.45 13.38
N SER A 277 -13.58 -19.27 12.18
CA SER A 277 -14.73 -20.01 11.69
C SER A 277 -14.42 -21.52 11.59
N ARG A 278 -13.22 -21.91 11.18
CA ARG A 278 -12.80 -23.32 11.12
C ARG A 278 -12.74 -23.97 12.50
N VAL A 279 -12.35 -23.20 13.51
CA VAL A 279 -12.32 -23.68 14.89
C VAL A 279 -13.73 -23.79 15.47
N VAL A 280 -14.53 -22.72 15.33
CA VAL A 280 -15.86 -22.62 15.96
C VAL A 280 -16.86 -23.60 15.34
N ALA A 281 -16.79 -23.82 14.04
CA ALA A 281 -17.71 -24.72 13.33
C ALA A 281 -17.57 -26.21 13.72
N GLY A 282 -16.41 -26.63 14.23
CA GLY A 282 -16.14 -27.99 14.65
C GLY A 282 -16.10 -29.04 13.51
N SER A 283 -16.38 -28.64 12.27
CA SER A 283 -16.25 -29.50 11.09
C SER A 283 -16.04 -28.67 9.81
N ASP A 284 -15.30 -29.22 8.85
CA ASP A 284 -15.00 -28.54 7.57
C ASP A 284 -16.26 -28.18 6.78
N ALA A 285 -17.29 -29.04 6.79
CA ALA A 285 -18.54 -28.81 6.09
C ALA A 285 -19.31 -27.57 6.60
N LYS A 286 -19.17 -27.22 7.87
CA LYS A 286 -19.82 -26.07 8.51
C LYS A 286 -18.93 -24.82 8.53
N ALA A 287 -17.63 -24.99 8.39
CA ALA A 287 -16.66 -23.91 8.52
C ALA A 287 -16.84 -22.81 7.47
N TRP A 288 -16.95 -23.21 6.20
CA TRP A 288 -17.10 -22.25 5.12
C TRP A 288 -18.43 -21.47 5.15
N PRO A 289 -19.60 -22.09 5.32
CA PRO A 289 -20.85 -21.36 5.51
C PRO A 289 -20.80 -20.38 6.67
N LEU A 290 -20.17 -20.75 7.79
CA LEU A 290 -19.98 -19.88 8.94
C LEU A 290 -19.07 -18.69 8.60
N CYS A 291 -17.96 -18.94 7.91
CA CYS A 291 -17.04 -17.92 7.45
C CYS A 291 -17.74 -16.87 6.59
N VAL A 292 -18.47 -17.30 5.56
CA VAL A 292 -19.21 -16.40 4.65
C VAL A 292 -20.24 -15.56 5.42
N ARG A 293 -20.97 -16.18 6.35
CA ARG A 293 -21.94 -15.47 7.20
C ARG A 293 -21.28 -14.40 8.06
N TRP A 294 -20.13 -14.69 8.67
CA TRP A 294 -19.38 -13.73 9.46
C TRP A 294 -18.74 -12.62 8.62
N LEU A 295 -18.21 -12.96 7.44
CA LEU A 295 -17.72 -11.96 6.49
C LEU A 295 -18.81 -11.01 6.02
N GLN A 296 -20.02 -11.55 5.73
CA GLN A 296 -21.18 -10.75 5.38
C GLN A 296 -21.59 -9.83 6.56
N ALA A 297 -21.59 -10.35 7.79
CA ALA A 297 -21.89 -9.53 8.98
C ALA A 297 -20.85 -8.40 9.16
N CYS A 298 -19.56 -8.70 9.02
CA CYS A 298 -18.52 -7.66 9.04
C CYS A 298 -18.72 -6.64 7.92
N TRP A 299 -18.99 -7.08 6.69
CA TRP A 299 -19.24 -6.22 5.55
C TRP A 299 -20.42 -5.26 5.75
N GLN A 300 -21.42 -5.71 6.49
CA GLN A 300 -22.62 -4.93 6.86
C GLN A 300 -22.43 -4.10 8.15
N GLY A 301 -21.21 -4.02 8.70
CA GLY A 301 -20.94 -3.27 9.93
C GLY A 301 -21.46 -3.94 11.21
N GLN A 302 -21.83 -5.21 11.14
CA GLN A 302 -22.41 -5.99 12.23
C GLN A 302 -21.36 -6.88 12.91
N VAL A 303 -20.14 -6.39 13.09
CA VAL A 303 -19.04 -7.15 13.71
C VAL A 303 -19.38 -7.61 15.13
N SER A 304 -20.28 -6.92 15.84
CA SER A 304 -20.77 -7.31 17.16
C SER A 304 -21.34 -8.71 17.20
N LEU A 305 -22.07 -9.14 16.15
CA LEU A 305 -22.62 -10.50 16.05
C LEU A 305 -21.50 -11.56 16.02
N VAL A 306 -20.43 -11.28 15.28
CA VAL A 306 -19.25 -12.17 15.21
C VAL A 306 -18.55 -12.23 16.57
N LEU A 307 -18.40 -11.07 17.23
CA LEU A 307 -17.77 -10.98 18.54
C LEU A 307 -18.55 -11.71 19.63
N GLU A 308 -19.89 -11.67 19.60
CA GLU A 308 -20.75 -12.41 20.52
C GLU A 308 -20.58 -13.93 20.37
N GLU A 309 -20.67 -14.45 19.14
CA GLU A 309 -20.48 -15.87 18.88
C GLU A 309 -19.06 -16.37 19.25
N LEU A 310 -18.03 -15.56 19.02
CA LEU A 310 -16.66 -15.89 19.43
C LEU A 310 -16.52 -15.91 20.96
N ARG A 311 -17.19 -15.00 21.70
CA ARG A 311 -17.17 -14.98 23.17
C ARG A 311 -17.89 -16.19 23.76
N ASP A 312 -19.04 -16.56 23.19
CA ASP A 312 -19.82 -17.73 23.62
C ASP A 312 -19.00 -19.02 23.43
N TRP A 313 -18.33 -19.12 22.29
CA TRP A 313 -17.44 -20.25 22.05
C TRP A 313 -16.27 -20.26 23.05
N GLN A 314 -15.64 -19.13 23.31
CA GLN A 314 -14.51 -19.02 24.26
C GLN A 314 -14.96 -19.36 25.68
N ALA A 315 -16.14 -18.94 26.10
CA ALA A 315 -16.70 -19.28 27.41
C ALA A 315 -16.91 -20.78 27.56
N SER A 316 -17.30 -21.48 26.48
CA SER A 316 -17.49 -22.92 26.43
C SER A 316 -16.17 -23.71 26.37
N HIS A 317 -15.05 -23.06 26.04
CA HIS A 317 -13.73 -23.66 25.86
C HIS A 317 -12.67 -22.90 26.65
N PRO A 318 -12.70 -22.94 28.00
CA PRO A 318 -11.78 -22.15 28.82
C PRO A 318 -10.33 -22.61 28.63
N SER A 319 -9.42 -21.64 28.60
CA SER A 319 -7.98 -21.91 28.56
C SER A 319 -7.49 -22.27 29.98
N PRO A 320 -6.62 -23.26 30.13
CA PRO A 320 -5.96 -23.53 31.41
C PRO A 320 -5.18 -22.30 31.90
N PRO A 321 -5.24 -21.95 33.18
CA PRO A 321 -4.64 -20.71 33.69
C PRO A 321 -3.10 -20.66 33.56
N ASP A 322 -2.43 -21.80 33.62
CA ASP A 322 -0.97 -21.90 33.69
C ASP A 322 -0.31 -22.51 32.44
N GLU A 323 -1.07 -22.78 31.37
CA GLU A 323 -0.54 -23.44 30.17
C GLU A 323 -0.38 -22.47 29.01
N LYS A 324 0.84 -22.32 28.47
CA LYS A 324 1.10 -21.61 27.26
C LYS A 324 0.66 -22.45 26.06
N LEU A 325 -0.55 -22.17 25.55
CA LEU A 325 -1.10 -22.88 24.42
C LEU A 325 -0.31 -22.57 23.13
N ALA A 326 -0.21 -23.56 22.25
CA ALA A 326 0.40 -23.39 20.93
C ALA A 326 -0.39 -22.39 20.09
N ASP A 327 0.27 -21.75 19.13
CA ASP A 327 -0.36 -20.83 18.19
C ASP A 327 -1.43 -21.49 17.30
N THR A 328 -1.33 -22.80 17.12
CA THR A 328 -2.29 -23.62 16.36
C THR A 328 -3.47 -24.10 17.20
N ASP A 329 -3.45 -23.90 18.54
CA ASP A 329 -4.58 -24.24 19.40
C ASP A 329 -5.80 -23.40 19.08
N GLY A 330 -6.97 -24.02 18.97
CA GLY A 330 -8.22 -23.36 18.62
C GLY A 330 -8.58 -22.20 19.57
N ARG A 331 -8.29 -22.36 20.88
CA ARG A 331 -8.51 -21.32 21.90
C ARG A 331 -7.62 -20.10 21.66
N THR A 332 -6.38 -20.32 21.22
CA THR A 332 -5.44 -19.27 20.85
C THR A 332 -5.92 -18.53 19.59
N ILE A 333 -6.39 -19.27 18.59
CA ILE A 333 -6.90 -18.70 17.33
C ILE A 333 -8.13 -17.84 17.61
N VAL A 334 -9.11 -18.34 18.36
CA VAL A 334 -10.31 -17.59 18.73
C VAL A 334 -9.98 -16.36 19.57
N LYS A 335 -9.07 -16.49 20.55
CA LYS A 335 -8.60 -15.35 21.36
C LYS A 335 -7.95 -14.26 20.51
N LYS A 336 -7.09 -14.65 19.55
CA LYS A 336 -6.47 -13.68 18.61
C LYS A 336 -7.53 -12.97 17.75
N ALA A 337 -8.50 -13.72 17.23
CA ALA A 337 -9.60 -13.14 16.44
C ALA A 337 -10.46 -12.17 17.28
N LEU A 338 -10.85 -12.57 18.49
CA LEU A 338 -11.58 -11.70 19.43
C LEU A 338 -10.82 -10.41 19.72
N THR A 339 -9.54 -10.52 20.07
CA THR A 339 -8.70 -9.37 20.40
C THR A 339 -8.62 -8.42 19.22
N TYR A 340 -8.29 -8.94 18.02
CA TYR A 340 -8.14 -8.12 16.83
C TYR A 340 -9.44 -7.43 16.40
N LEU A 341 -10.53 -8.18 16.32
CA LEU A 341 -11.84 -7.64 15.91
C LEU A 341 -12.38 -6.65 16.94
N SER A 342 -12.23 -6.93 18.25
CA SER A 342 -12.69 -6.01 19.31
C SER A 342 -11.93 -4.68 19.28
N HIS A 343 -10.61 -4.71 19.11
CA HIS A 343 -9.79 -3.49 19.07
C HIS A 343 -10.06 -2.63 17.83
N ASN A 344 -10.55 -3.23 16.76
CA ASN A 344 -10.81 -2.54 15.50
C ASN A 344 -12.31 -2.35 15.18
N ALA A 345 -13.23 -2.79 16.03
CA ALA A 345 -14.67 -2.79 15.77
C ALA A 345 -15.21 -1.40 15.38
N SER A 346 -14.72 -0.33 16.03
CA SER A 346 -15.13 1.05 15.73
C SER A 346 -14.68 1.54 14.35
N ARG A 347 -13.78 0.83 13.69
CA ARG A 347 -13.22 1.14 12.36
C ARG A 347 -13.78 0.23 11.26
N MET A 348 -14.86 -0.50 11.54
CA MET A 348 -15.47 -1.49 10.65
C MET A 348 -16.90 -1.11 10.22
N ASP A 349 -17.26 0.19 10.28
CA ASP A 349 -18.55 0.67 9.74
C ASP A 349 -18.49 0.83 8.21
N TYR A 350 -18.27 -0.30 7.52
CA TYR A 350 -18.12 -0.31 6.06
C TYR A 350 -19.36 0.23 5.30
N PRO A 351 -20.61 0.02 5.74
CA PRO A 351 -21.78 0.65 5.12
C PRO A 351 -21.69 2.18 5.12
N ARG A 352 -21.25 2.78 6.22
CA ARG A 352 -21.06 4.24 6.33
C ARG A 352 -19.97 4.71 5.39
N TYR A 353 -18.83 4.03 5.34
CA TYR A 353 -17.72 4.41 4.46
C TYR A 353 -18.11 4.32 2.99
N ARG A 354 -18.86 3.29 2.59
CA ARG A 354 -19.39 3.17 1.22
C ARG A 354 -20.41 4.27 0.90
N ARG A 355 -21.29 4.64 1.83
CA ARG A 355 -22.19 5.80 1.65
C ARG A 355 -21.43 7.10 1.47
N LEU A 356 -20.31 7.28 2.17
CA LEU A 356 -19.45 8.43 2.01
C LEU A 356 -18.63 8.38 0.71
N GLY A 357 -18.66 7.29 -0.06
CA GLY A 357 -17.83 7.08 -1.24
C GLY A 357 -16.36 6.99 -0.90
N LEU A 358 -16.00 6.43 0.26
CA LEU A 358 -14.64 6.19 0.71
C LEU A 358 -14.21 4.74 0.41
N PRO A 359 -12.93 4.48 0.19
CA PRO A 359 -12.41 3.13 -0.01
C PRO A 359 -12.49 2.32 1.30
N VAL A 360 -12.70 1.01 1.17
CA VAL A 360 -12.77 0.07 2.30
C VAL A 360 -11.63 -0.95 2.30
N THR A 361 -10.66 -0.79 1.41
CA THR A 361 -9.45 -1.63 1.32
C THR A 361 -8.21 -0.79 1.12
N SER A 362 -7.08 -1.23 1.68
CA SER A 362 -5.76 -0.59 1.57
C SER A 362 -4.93 -1.08 0.37
N SER A 363 -5.54 -1.75 -0.57
CA SER A 363 -4.88 -2.34 -1.74
C SER A 363 -4.08 -1.33 -2.58
N MET A 364 -4.38 -0.03 -2.47
CA MET A 364 -3.60 1.05 -3.06
C MET A 364 -2.16 1.08 -2.52
N VAL A 365 -1.97 0.95 -1.20
CA VAL A 365 -0.63 0.96 -0.60
C VAL A 365 0.09 -0.37 -0.83
N GLU A 366 -0.61 -1.49 -0.80
CA GLU A 366 -0.01 -2.79 -1.11
C GLU A 366 0.50 -2.87 -2.55
N SER A 367 -0.27 -2.35 -3.51
CA SER A 367 0.17 -2.23 -4.90
C SER A 367 1.42 -1.36 -5.02
N LEU A 368 1.44 -0.23 -4.33
CA LEU A 368 2.59 0.68 -4.31
C LEU A 368 3.83 0.02 -3.69
N ILE A 369 3.68 -0.71 -2.59
CA ILE A 369 4.79 -1.43 -1.95
C ILE A 369 5.42 -2.44 -2.92
N LYS A 370 4.64 -3.16 -3.71
CA LYS A 370 5.16 -4.05 -4.74
C LYS A 370 5.95 -3.30 -5.82
N GLU A 371 5.42 -2.17 -6.27
CA GLU A 371 6.14 -1.35 -7.24
C GLU A 371 7.46 -0.82 -6.66
N ILE A 372 7.49 -0.44 -5.38
CA ILE A 372 8.71 -0.02 -4.68
C ILE A 372 9.65 -1.19 -4.50
N ASN A 373 9.16 -2.32 -4.01
CA ASN A 373 9.94 -3.53 -3.74
C ASN A 373 10.60 -4.09 -5.00
N TYR A 374 9.98 -3.96 -6.16
CA TYR A 374 10.58 -4.36 -7.44
C TYR A 374 12.00 -3.82 -7.62
N ARG A 375 12.30 -2.63 -7.09
CA ARG A 375 13.63 -2.01 -7.18
C ARG A 375 14.51 -2.26 -5.96
N VAL A 376 13.95 -2.31 -4.76
CA VAL A 376 14.73 -2.30 -3.50
C VAL A 376 14.85 -3.66 -2.84
N LYS A 377 13.92 -4.58 -3.09
CA LYS A 377 13.88 -5.92 -2.49
C LYS A 377 14.17 -7.02 -3.52
N GLY A 378 14.76 -8.12 -3.08
CA GLY A 378 15.04 -9.34 -3.84
C GLY A 378 16.08 -10.16 -3.12
N SER A 379 16.07 -11.50 -3.31
CA SER A 379 16.98 -12.45 -2.65
C SER A 379 18.45 -12.10 -2.77
N GLU A 380 18.83 -11.51 -3.90
CA GLU A 380 20.23 -11.13 -4.18
C GLU A 380 20.50 -9.65 -3.83
N LYS A 381 19.54 -8.93 -3.23
CA LYS A 381 19.68 -7.51 -2.93
C LYS A 381 19.89 -7.30 -1.44
N SER A 382 21.09 -7.00 -1.07
CA SER A 382 21.46 -6.50 0.24
C SER A 382 22.03 -5.09 0.12
N TRP A 383 21.59 -4.19 0.97
CA TRP A 383 22.07 -2.81 0.98
C TRP A 383 23.19 -2.68 2.00
N ASN A 384 24.37 -2.28 1.55
CA ASN A 384 25.54 -2.12 2.44
C ASN A 384 25.31 -1.09 3.56
N ARG A 385 24.41 -0.11 3.32
CA ARG A 385 24.03 0.90 4.30
C ARG A 385 22.55 1.23 4.13
N PRO A 386 21.80 1.49 5.23
CA PRO A 386 20.42 1.98 5.16
C PRO A 386 20.28 3.25 4.33
N SER A 387 21.24 4.18 4.40
CA SER A 387 21.27 5.41 3.60
C SER A 387 21.26 5.16 2.09
N GLY A 388 21.97 4.14 1.62
CA GLY A 388 21.93 3.76 0.19
C GLY A 388 20.57 3.24 -0.25
N CYS A 389 19.86 2.54 0.65
CA CYS A 389 18.47 2.12 0.41
C CYS A 389 17.54 3.34 0.42
N GLU A 390 17.68 4.24 1.40
CA GLU A 390 16.90 5.49 1.49
C GLU A 390 16.99 6.29 0.20
N SER A 391 18.19 6.52 -0.33
CA SER A 391 18.39 7.29 -1.56
C SER A 391 17.66 6.69 -2.76
N ILE A 392 17.75 5.37 -2.97
CA ILE A 392 17.04 4.73 -4.09
C ILE A 392 15.53 4.70 -3.87
N LEU A 393 15.07 4.58 -2.62
CA LEU A 393 13.66 4.71 -2.27
C LEU A 393 13.11 6.08 -2.68
N GLN A 394 13.84 7.17 -2.40
CA GLN A 394 13.40 8.52 -2.76
C GLN A 394 13.30 8.72 -4.27
N VAL A 395 14.29 8.28 -5.04
CA VAL A 395 14.23 8.36 -6.51
C VAL A 395 13.11 7.49 -7.06
N ARG A 396 12.92 6.27 -6.51
CA ARG A 396 11.82 5.39 -6.91
C ARG A 396 10.46 6.00 -6.57
N ASN A 397 10.32 6.59 -5.39
CA ASN A 397 9.11 7.28 -4.95
C ASN A 397 8.74 8.43 -5.88
N ALA A 398 9.72 9.29 -6.22
CA ALA A 398 9.50 10.41 -7.13
C ALA A 398 9.02 9.97 -8.54
N VAL A 399 9.49 8.80 -9.00
CA VAL A 399 9.06 8.20 -10.29
C VAL A 399 7.64 7.65 -10.22
N LEU A 400 7.18 7.19 -9.04
CA LEU A 400 5.88 6.55 -8.87
C LEU A 400 4.76 7.53 -8.50
N CYS A 401 5.08 8.78 -8.19
CA CYS A 401 4.10 9.83 -7.98
C CYS A 401 3.49 10.27 -9.34
N GLU A 402 2.17 10.46 -9.35
CA GLU A 402 1.39 10.73 -10.56
C GLU A 402 0.97 12.21 -10.70
N ASP A 403 1.30 13.07 -9.74
CA ASP A 403 0.83 14.46 -9.68
C ASP A 403 1.63 15.43 -10.58
N ALA A 404 2.89 15.12 -10.84
CA ALA A 404 3.78 15.86 -11.74
C ALA A 404 4.97 14.97 -12.09
N ASP A 405 5.74 15.37 -13.08
CA ASP A 405 7.05 14.75 -13.35
C ASP A 405 8.10 15.29 -12.38
N ARG A 406 7.84 15.06 -11.07
CA ARG A 406 8.63 15.58 -9.95
C ARG A 406 10.13 15.32 -10.10
N LEU A 407 10.48 14.16 -10.62
CA LEU A 407 11.88 13.81 -10.79
C LEU A 407 12.54 14.65 -11.90
N SER A 408 11.87 14.80 -13.03
CA SER A 408 12.37 15.64 -14.13
C SER A 408 12.42 17.11 -13.73
N ASP A 409 11.37 17.61 -13.10
CA ASP A 409 11.31 19.00 -12.62
C ASP A 409 12.42 19.28 -11.60
N TYR A 410 12.63 18.36 -10.68
CA TYR A 410 13.71 18.45 -9.70
C TYR A 410 15.08 18.47 -10.39
N ILE A 411 15.35 17.53 -11.30
CA ILE A 411 16.64 17.44 -12.02
C ILE A 411 16.90 18.72 -12.83
N LEU A 412 15.87 19.27 -13.50
CA LEU A 412 15.99 20.49 -14.28
C LEU A 412 16.21 21.74 -13.41
N SER A 413 15.69 21.75 -12.18
CA SER A 413 15.86 22.86 -11.24
C SER A 413 17.18 22.85 -10.47
N ARG A 414 17.94 21.73 -10.49
CA ARG A 414 19.20 21.61 -9.73
C ARG A 414 20.24 22.66 -10.17
N PRO A 415 21.03 23.19 -9.23
CA PRO A 415 22.17 24.05 -9.56
C PRO A 415 23.13 23.32 -10.53
N GLY A 416 23.60 24.02 -11.53
CA GLY A 416 24.50 23.46 -12.57
C GLY A 416 23.80 22.75 -13.73
N SER A 417 22.50 22.42 -13.65
CA SER A 417 21.76 21.83 -14.76
C SER A 417 21.48 22.82 -15.89
N ALA A 418 21.72 24.11 -15.70
CA ALA A 418 21.53 25.17 -16.68
C ALA A 418 22.31 24.94 -18.01
N TYR A 419 23.42 24.24 -17.99
CA TYR A 419 24.17 23.87 -19.19
C TYR A 419 23.43 22.92 -20.13
N TYR A 420 22.46 22.19 -19.64
CA TYR A 420 21.69 21.19 -20.39
C TYR A 420 20.26 21.65 -20.69
N ARG A 421 19.89 22.88 -20.28
CA ARG A 421 18.56 23.40 -20.60
C ARG A 421 18.52 23.79 -22.07
N PRO A 422 17.55 23.28 -22.88
CA PRO A 422 17.30 23.80 -24.21
C PRO A 422 17.01 25.31 -24.13
N SER A 423 17.53 26.09 -25.04
CA SER A 423 17.35 27.55 -25.10
C SER A 423 15.86 28.01 -25.16
N THR A 424 14.97 27.08 -25.50
CA THR A 424 13.50 27.27 -25.51
C THR A 424 12.86 27.25 -24.12
N GLY A 425 13.53 26.73 -23.08
CA GLY A 425 12.98 26.67 -21.73
C GLY A 425 12.93 28.00 -20.96
N LYS A 426 13.61 29.06 -21.44
CA LYS A 426 13.53 30.38 -20.83
C LYS A 426 12.26 31.15 -21.16
N ARG A 427 11.53 30.80 -22.24
CA ARG A 427 10.31 31.50 -22.63
C ARG A 427 9.05 31.06 -21.88
N ALA A 428 9.01 29.82 -21.40
CA ALA A 428 7.83 29.29 -20.70
C ALA A 428 7.67 29.80 -19.25
N SER A 429 8.76 30.21 -18.59
CA SER A 429 8.71 30.74 -17.22
C SER A 429 8.36 32.24 -17.14
N GLU A 430 8.52 32.99 -18.22
CA GLU A 430 8.17 34.39 -18.23
C GLU A 430 6.68 34.65 -18.66
N GLU A 431 6.06 33.69 -19.36
CA GLU A 431 4.64 33.80 -19.72
C GLU A 431 3.67 33.35 -18.61
N ILE A 432 4.15 32.58 -17.62
CA ILE A 432 3.33 32.15 -16.46
C ILE A 432 3.25 33.24 -15.37
N THR A 433 4.12 34.26 -15.41
CA THR A 433 4.11 35.40 -14.48
C THR A 433 3.33 36.60 -15.00
N ALA A 434 2.80 36.54 -16.22
CA ALA A 434 2.10 37.66 -16.87
C ALA A 434 0.65 37.35 -17.31
N ALA A 435 0.06 36.26 -16.81
CA ALA A 435 -1.35 35.90 -17.00
C ALA A 435 -1.99 35.67 -15.59
#